data_b1072cf46a6a8cafab3d5ebed9ef1508
#
_entry.id   b1072cf46a6a8cafab3d5ebed9ef1508
#
_cell.length_a   1.000
_cell.length_b   1.000
_cell.length_c   1.000
_cell.angle_alpha   90.00
_cell.angle_beta   90.00
_cell.angle_gamma   90.00
#
_symmetry.space_group_name_H-M   'P 1'
#
loop_
_entity.id
_entity.type
_entity.pdbx_description
1 polymer ?
#
loop_
_entity_poly.entity_id
_entity_poly.type
_entity_poly.pdbx_seq_one_letter_code
_entity_poly.pdbx_strand_id
1 'polypeptide(L)'
;MREGTARRSTREARSPAGGASPASDDAATRMYYLGNYLLVKGNHTYLDYFASGPLEWYPEWTIELGAPAAASPASVAALLASGVYRRDYAKDSVLVNPSSAPVTVVLGGTYHRVVPTGGGAIDSTGTAPGSLSMTDVTSITVAAASAEIVLR
;
A
#
# COMPACT_ATOMS: atom_id res chain seq x y z
N MET A 1 -7.56 -54.94 41.20
CA MET A 1 -7.26 -53.49 41.12
C MET A 1 -6.28 -53.28 40.01
N ARG A 2 -6.71 -52.70 38.88
CA ARG A 2 -5.85 -52.25 37.77
C ARG A 2 -6.25 -50.84 37.43
N GLU A 3 -5.37 -49.90 37.77
CA GLU A 3 -5.53 -48.50 37.43
C GLU A 3 -5.23 -48.29 35.93
N GLY A 4 -6.22 -47.79 35.23
CA GLY A 4 -6.13 -47.40 33.82
C GLY A 4 -5.64 -45.96 33.72
N THR A 5 -4.38 -45.76 33.32
CA THR A 5 -3.80 -44.45 33.03
C THR A 5 -4.39 -43.91 31.73
N ALA A 6 -5.26 -42.92 31.83
CA ALA A 6 -5.79 -42.16 30.69
C ALA A 6 -4.68 -41.28 30.10
N ARG A 7 -4.20 -41.63 28.92
CA ARG A 7 -3.34 -40.74 28.12
C ARG A 7 -4.18 -39.57 27.59
N ARG A 8 -3.88 -38.39 28.12
CA ARG A 8 -4.38 -37.13 27.60
C ARG A 8 -3.66 -36.85 26.27
N SER A 9 -4.36 -37.03 25.16
CA SER A 9 -3.91 -36.60 23.85
C SER A 9 -4.03 -35.06 23.82
N THR A 10 -2.92 -34.37 23.93
CA THR A 10 -2.83 -32.95 23.59
C THR A 10 -2.92 -32.82 22.06
N ARG A 11 -4.10 -32.42 21.61
CA ARG A 11 -4.33 -32.04 20.22
C ARG A 11 -3.58 -30.73 19.99
N GLU A 12 -2.39 -30.82 19.42
CA GLU A 12 -1.70 -29.65 18.87
C GLU A 12 -2.63 -28.98 17.87
N ALA A 13 -3.05 -27.74 18.22
CA ALA A 13 -3.73 -26.87 17.29
C ALA A 13 -2.75 -26.54 16.17
N ARG A 14 -2.87 -27.23 15.04
CA ARG A 14 -2.21 -26.88 13.80
C ARG A 14 -2.65 -25.45 13.45
N SER A 15 -1.74 -24.49 13.53
CA SER A 15 -1.91 -23.19 12.91
C SER A 15 -2.32 -23.40 11.45
N PRO A 16 -3.33 -22.70 10.94
CA PRO A 16 -3.64 -22.78 9.53
C PRO A 16 -2.40 -22.35 8.76
N ALA A 17 -2.03 -23.19 7.80
CA ALA A 17 -0.93 -22.96 6.87
C ALA A 17 -0.95 -21.52 6.36
N GLY A 18 0.23 -20.89 6.31
CA GLY A 18 0.43 -19.52 5.90
C GLY A 18 -0.34 -19.18 4.64
N GLY A 19 -1.41 -18.42 4.81
CA GLY A 19 -2.03 -17.73 3.71
C GLY A 19 -1.01 -16.73 3.22
N ALA A 20 -0.74 -16.70 1.91
CA ALA A 20 -0.04 -15.62 1.26
C ALA A 20 -0.65 -14.31 1.76
N SER A 21 0.17 -13.34 2.13
CA SER A 21 -0.33 -12.04 2.54
C SER A 21 -1.16 -11.49 1.36
N PRO A 22 -2.46 -11.17 1.54
CA PRO A 22 -3.29 -10.71 0.43
C PRO A 22 -2.74 -9.43 -0.23
N ALA A 23 -1.76 -8.79 0.39
CA ALA A 23 -1.13 -7.58 -0.10
C ALA A 23 -0.19 -7.81 -1.31
N SER A 24 0.39 -8.99 -1.49
CA SER A 24 1.41 -9.17 -2.52
C SER A 24 0.84 -9.30 -3.95
N ASP A 25 -0.38 -9.82 -4.09
CA ASP A 25 -0.96 -10.14 -5.39
C ASP A 25 -1.92 -9.08 -5.92
N ASP A 26 -2.39 -8.14 -5.07
CA ASP A 26 -3.34 -7.10 -5.43
C ASP A 26 -2.72 -5.71 -5.42
N ALA A 27 -2.57 -5.10 -6.61
CA ALA A 27 -2.02 -3.76 -6.77
C ALA A 27 -2.81 -2.69 -6.00
N ALA A 28 -4.14 -2.81 -5.90
CA ALA A 28 -4.96 -1.85 -5.16
C ALA A 28 -4.68 -1.90 -3.66
N THR A 29 -4.54 -3.09 -3.10
CA THR A 29 -4.15 -3.29 -1.70
C THR A 29 -2.74 -2.76 -1.43
N ARG A 30 -1.77 -3.04 -2.30
CA ARG A 30 -0.40 -2.51 -2.18
C ARG A 30 -0.38 -0.99 -2.23
N MET A 31 -1.11 -0.39 -3.19
CA MET A 31 -1.24 1.07 -3.28
C MET A 31 -1.87 1.67 -2.02
N TYR A 32 -2.84 1.00 -1.40
CA TYR A 32 -3.42 1.45 -0.15
C TYR A 32 -2.39 1.43 1.00
N TYR A 33 -1.60 0.37 1.14
CA TYR A 33 -0.52 0.31 2.14
C TYR A 33 0.56 1.35 1.87
N LEU A 34 1.00 1.49 0.62
CA LEU A 34 1.98 2.50 0.22
C LEU A 34 1.47 3.92 0.52
N GLY A 35 0.22 4.21 0.16
CA GLY A 35 -0.41 5.50 0.43
C GLY A 35 -0.44 5.83 1.93
N ASN A 36 -0.89 4.90 2.76
CA ASN A 36 -0.89 5.10 4.22
C ASN A 36 0.52 5.33 4.78
N TYR A 37 1.51 4.57 4.32
CA TYR A 37 2.91 4.80 4.69
C TYR A 37 3.39 6.19 4.28
N LEU A 38 3.10 6.61 3.05
CA LEU A 38 3.52 7.91 2.52
C LEU A 38 2.87 9.08 3.25
N LEU A 39 1.63 8.96 3.75
CA LEU A 39 1.01 9.99 4.59
C LEU A 39 1.84 10.32 5.83
N VAL A 40 2.50 9.34 6.43
CA VAL A 40 3.21 9.49 7.71
C VAL A 40 4.74 9.35 7.59
N LYS A 41 5.23 9.09 6.37
CA LYS A 41 6.66 8.88 6.12
C LYS A 41 7.49 10.02 6.69
N GLY A 42 8.43 9.66 7.58
CA GLY A 42 9.50 10.51 8.10
C GLY A 42 10.87 10.05 7.58
N ASN A 43 11.94 10.56 8.21
CA ASN A 43 13.31 10.26 7.78
C ASN A 43 13.78 8.84 8.15
N HIS A 44 13.10 8.18 9.08
CA HIS A 44 13.48 6.87 9.64
C HIS A 44 12.32 5.88 9.63
N THR A 45 11.42 5.98 8.67
CA THR A 45 10.31 5.05 8.49
C THR A 45 10.56 4.16 7.29
N TYR A 46 10.19 2.89 7.41
CA TYR A 46 10.37 1.87 6.38
C TYR A 46 9.03 1.20 6.11
N LEU A 47 8.82 0.78 4.88
CA LEU A 47 7.68 -0.01 4.46
C LEU A 47 8.17 -1.39 4.03
N ASP A 48 7.52 -2.42 4.52
CA ASP A 48 7.76 -3.80 4.14
C ASP A 48 6.42 -4.49 3.91
N TYR A 49 6.29 -5.23 2.80
CA TYR A 49 5.11 -6.03 2.47
C TYR A 49 5.28 -7.52 2.79
N PHE A 50 6.44 -7.92 3.33
CA PHE A 50 6.86 -9.31 3.33
C PHE A 50 6.30 -10.14 4.48
N ALA A 51 5.74 -11.27 4.07
CA ALA A 51 5.92 -12.50 4.81
C ALA A 51 7.04 -13.28 4.10
N SER A 52 7.88 -14.00 4.83
CA SER A 52 8.99 -14.81 4.34
C SER A 52 8.72 -15.47 2.97
N GLY A 53 9.45 -15.07 1.94
CA GLY A 53 9.25 -15.51 0.56
C GLY A 53 10.47 -15.24 -0.34
N PRO A 54 10.36 -15.46 -1.63
CA PRO A 54 11.38 -15.06 -2.60
C PRO A 54 11.54 -13.53 -2.60
N LEU A 55 12.64 -13.05 -3.15
CA LEU A 55 12.84 -11.62 -3.38
C LEU A 55 11.76 -11.11 -4.34
N GLU A 56 11.06 -10.05 -3.95
CA GLU A 56 9.94 -9.47 -4.70
C GLU A 56 10.25 -8.03 -5.09
N TRP A 57 9.62 -7.59 -6.16
CA TRP A 57 9.68 -6.22 -6.64
C TRP A 57 8.30 -5.75 -7.11
N TYR A 58 8.00 -4.49 -6.83
CA TYR A 58 6.74 -3.89 -7.19
C TYR A 58 6.95 -2.58 -7.93
N PRO A 59 6.28 -2.35 -9.09
CA PRO A 59 6.48 -1.17 -9.92
C PRO A 59 6.28 0.16 -9.18
N GLU A 60 5.34 0.21 -8.26
CA GLU A 60 5.03 1.40 -7.45
C GLU A 60 6.20 1.87 -6.58
N TRP A 61 7.20 1.04 -6.33
CA TRP A 61 8.42 1.45 -5.60
C TRP A 61 9.34 2.35 -6.40
N THR A 62 9.15 2.43 -7.73
CA THR A 62 9.93 3.31 -8.59
C THR A 62 9.38 4.74 -8.66
N ILE A 63 8.26 5.03 -7.99
CA ILE A 63 7.65 6.37 -8.02
C ILE A 63 8.54 7.35 -7.25
N GLU A 64 9.08 8.33 -7.96
CA GLU A 64 9.91 9.38 -7.40
C GLU A 64 9.07 10.58 -6.94
N LEU A 65 8.59 10.56 -5.73
CA LEU A 65 7.77 11.63 -5.15
C LEU A 65 8.55 12.93 -4.84
N GLY A 66 9.86 12.83 -4.69
CA GLY A 66 10.68 13.92 -4.18
C GLY A 66 10.50 14.13 -2.66
N ALA A 67 10.95 15.29 -2.18
CA ALA A 67 10.81 15.63 -0.76
C ALA A 67 9.35 15.97 -0.42
N PRO A 68 8.88 15.69 0.82
CA PRO A 68 7.61 16.21 1.29
C PRO A 68 7.55 17.73 1.19
N ALA A 69 6.43 18.28 0.70
CA ALA A 69 6.23 19.71 0.56
C ALA A 69 6.16 20.46 1.90
N ALA A 70 5.85 19.73 2.98
CA ALA A 70 5.81 20.25 4.35
C ALA A 70 6.42 19.24 5.33
N ALA A 71 6.75 19.70 6.53
CA ALA A 71 7.19 18.85 7.63
C ALA A 71 6.14 17.74 7.92
N SER A 72 6.59 16.68 8.60
CA SER A 72 5.69 15.62 9.03
C SER A 72 4.53 16.18 9.85
N PRO A 73 3.29 15.79 9.57
CA PRO A 73 2.12 16.32 10.27
C PRO A 73 2.14 15.92 11.74
N ALA A 74 1.62 16.79 12.61
CA ALA A 74 1.49 16.49 14.04
C ALA A 74 0.50 15.33 14.30
N SER A 75 -0.46 15.12 13.39
CA SER A 75 -1.39 14.00 13.40
C SER A 75 -1.88 13.73 11.98
N VAL A 76 -2.34 12.49 11.73
CA VAL A 76 -2.95 12.13 10.43
C VAL A 76 -4.19 12.97 10.15
N ALA A 77 -4.95 13.35 11.17
CA ALA A 77 -6.14 14.19 11.02
C ALA A 77 -5.85 15.56 10.38
N ALA A 78 -4.64 16.10 10.56
CA ALA A 78 -4.21 17.35 9.93
C ALA A 78 -4.07 17.27 8.40
N LEU A 79 -4.06 16.05 7.84
CA LEU A 79 -3.97 15.81 6.40
C LEU A 79 -5.35 15.70 5.72
N LEU A 80 -6.45 15.76 6.48
CA LEU A 80 -7.79 15.63 5.90
C LEU A 80 -8.11 16.84 5.00
N ALA A 81 -8.31 16.58 3.73
CA ALA A 81 -8.64 17.59 2.72
C ALA A 81 -9.61 17.00 1.69
N SER A 82 -10.71 17.67 1.40
CA SER A 82 -11.72 17.26 0.41
C SER A 82 -12.25 15.83 0.62
N GLY A 83 -12.34 15.38 1.87
CA GLY A 83 -12.89 14.06 2.23
C GLY A 83 -11.88 12.90 2.13
N VAL A 84 -10.63 13.15 1.75
CA VAL A 84 -9.53 12.20 1.74
C VAL A 84 -8.37 12.71 2.59
N TYR A 85 -7.48 11.82 3.01
CA TYR A 85 -6.19 12.23 3.56
C TYR A 85 -5.23 12.52 2.42
N ARG A 86 -4.65 13.72 2.41
CA ARG A 86 -3.75 14.17 1.35
C ARG A 86 -2.42 14.61 1.92
N ARG A 87 -1.34 14.16 1.30
CA ARG A 87 -0.01 14.69 1.53
C ARG A 87 0.65 15.05 0.21
N ASP A 88 1.11 16.30 0.14
CA ASP A 88 1.84 16.79 -1.03
C ASP A 88 3.34 16.60 -0.87
N TYR A 89 3.97 16.28 -1.99
CA TYR A 89 5.40 16.15 -2.20
C TYR A 89 5.86 17.16 -3.25
N ALA A 90 7.15 17.27 -3.49
CA ALA A 90 7.71 18.29 -4.39
C ALA A 90 7.15 18.21 -5.82
N LYS A 91 6.82 17.01 -6.28
CA LYS A 91 6.29 16.74 -7.61
C LYS A 91 4.89 16.12 -7.62
N ASP A 92 4.37 15.71 -6.48
CA ASP A 92 3.30 14.71 -6.44
C ASP A 92 2.36 14.93 -5.28
N SER A 93 1.20 14.26 -5.34
CA SER A 93 0.27 14.17 -4.22
C SER A 93 -0.14 12.72 -3.99
N VAL A 94 -0.19 12.35 -2.73
CA VAL A 94 -0.72 11.07 -2.25
C VAL A 94 -2.09 11.31 -1.63
N LEU A 95 -3.09 10.57 -2.09
CA LEU A 95 -4.48 10.66 -1.66
C LEU A 95 -4.90 9.30 -1.08
N VAL A 96 -5.43 9.29 0.13
CA VAL A 96 -5.88 8.06 0.81
C VAL A 96 -7.30 8.22 1.29
N ASN A 97 -8.15 7.30 0.90
CA ASN A 97 -9.54 7.22 1.35
C ASN A 97 -9.75 5.97 2.22
N PRO A 98 -9.74 6.07 3.55
CA PRO A 98 -9.99 4.94 4.44
C PRO A 98 -11.49 4.66 4.66
N SER A 99 -12.38 5.47 4.07
CA SER A 99 -13.82 5.32 4.27
C SER A 99 -14.40 4.14 3.48
N SER A 100 -15.65 3.81 3.75
CA SER A 100 -16.39 2.76 3.04
C SER A 100 -17.06 3.22 1.75
N ALA A 101 -16.92 4.50 1.36
CA ALA A 101 -17.51 5.07 0.15
C ALA A 101 -16.44 5.76 -0.72
N PRO A 102 -16.58 5.76 -2.04
CA PRO A 102 -15.66 6.48 -2.92
C PRO A 102 -15.77 7.99 -2.71
N VAL A 103 -14.65 8.70 -2.88
CA VAL A 103 -14.57 10.16 -2.78
C VAL A 103 -13.93 10.72 -4.04
N THR A 104 -14.60 11.68 -4.69
CA THR A 104 -14.05 12.36 -5.87
C THR A 104 -13.35 13.66 -5.43
N VAL A 105 -12.10 13.81 -5.84
CA VAL A 105 -11.24 14.96 -5.55
C VAL A 105 -10.94 15.71 -6.85
N VAL A 106 -11.23 17.00 -6.88
CA VAL A 106 -10.80 17.91 -7.96
C VAL A 106 -9.38 18.37 -7.68
N LEU A 107 -8.46 18.17 -8.63
CA LEU A 107 -7.03 18.36 -8.44
C LEU A 107 -6.55 19.80 -8.68
N GLY A 108 -7.38 20.63 -9.36
CA GLY A 108 -7.05 22.01 -9.65
C GLY A 108 -6.07 22.22 -10.80
N GLY A 109 -5.76 21.16 -11.55
CA GLY A 109 -4.89 21.15 -12.72
C GLY A 109 -4.82 19.77 -13.35
N THR A 110 -4.07 19.61 -14.42
CA THR A 110 -3.79 18.29 -15.01
C THR A 110 -2.67 17.61 -14.25
N TYR A 111 -2.92 16.37 -13.87
CA TYR A 111 -1.98 15.48 -13.19
C TYR A 111 -1.93 14.14 -13.92
N HIS A 112 -0.87 13.38 -13.69
CA HIS A 112 -0.70 12.03 -14.19
C HIS A 112 -1.02 11.03 -13.08
N ARG A 113 -2.17 10.34 -13.18
CA ARG A 113 -2.52 9.25 -12.26
C ARG A 113 -1.58 8.07 -12.51
N VAL A 114 -0.97 7.55 -11.47
CA VAL A 114 -0.09 6.38 -11.54
C VAL A 114 -0.91 5.10 -11.39
N VAL A 115 -0.73 4.16 -12.31
CA VAL A 115 -1.43 2.88 -12.32
C VAL A 115 -0.39 1.76 -12.40
N PRO A 116 -0.05 1.09 -11.28
CA PRO A 116 0.81 -0.07 -11.29
C PRO A 116 0.07 -1.31 -11.79
N THR A 117 0.79 -2.18 -12.51
CA THR A 117 0.32 -3.48 -12.95
C THR A 117 1.39 -4.53 -12.72
N GLY A 118 0.99 -5.74 -12.32
CA GLY A 118 1.92 -6.81 -11.99
C GLY A 118 2.69 -6.53 -10.70
N GLY A 119 3.92 -6.97 -10.65
CA GLY A 119 4.75 -7.03 -9.44
C GLY A 119 4.80 -8.45 -8.88
N GLY A 120 5.71 -8.71 -7.94
CA GLY A 120 5.89 -10.00 -7.30
C GLY A 120 7.32 -10.53 -7.40
N ALA A 121 7.48 -11.84 -7.36
CA ALA A 121 8.78 -12.49 -7.31
C ALA A 121 9.67 -12.12 -8.51
N ILE A 122 10.92 -11.80 -8.22
CA ILE A 122 11.97 -11.61 -9.23
C ILE A 122 12.37 -12.99 -9.75
N ASP A 123 12.47 -13.14 -11.07
CA ASP A 123 12.85 -14.39 -11.69
C ASP A 123 14.35 -14.74 -11.53
N SER A 124 14.75 -15.93 -11.99
CA SER A 124 16.14 -16.39 -11.92
C SER A 124 17.11 -15.57 -12.77
N THR A 125 16.64 -14.72 -13.67
CA THR A 125 17.45 -13.80 -14.48
C THR A 125 17.61 -12.42 -13.85
N GLY A 126 16.95 -12.17 -12.71
CA GLY A 126 16.90 -10.87 -12.04
C GLY A 126 15.85 -9.92 -12.63
N THR A 127 14.94 -10.43 -13.45
CA THR A 127 13.89 -9.60 -14.05
C THR A 127 12.75 -9.41 -13.07
N ALA A 128 12.41 -8.14 -12.83
CA ALA A 128 11.28 -7.74 -12.00
C ALA A 128 10.00 -7.67 -12.86
N PRO A 129 8.90 -8.34 -12.45
CA PRO A 129 7.64 -8.28 -13.18
C PRO A 129 6.92 -6.96 -12.97
N GLY A 130 6.10 -6.57 -13.95
CA GLY A 130 5.17 -5.44 -13.84
C GLY A 130 5.66 -4.14 -14.47
N SER A 131 4.79 -3.14 -14.45
CA SER A 131 5.02 -1.83 -15.07
C SER A 131 4.18 -0.74 -14.39
N LEU A 132 4.58 0.52 -14.59
CA LEU A 132 3.76 1.69 -14.30
C LEU A 132 3.20 2.26 -15.61
N SER A 133 1.93 2.59 -15.62
CA SER A 133 1.32 3.45 -16.62
C SER A 133 0.81 4.73 -15.98
N MET A 134 0.65 5.76 -16.80
CA MET A 134 0.18 7.08 -16.38
C MET A 134 -1.00 7.51 -17.24
N THR A 135 -1.98 8.15 -16.62
CA THR A 135 -3.18 8.67 -17.27
C THR A 135 -3.44 10.09 -16.81
N ASP A 136 -3.68 11.01 -17.74
CA ASP A 136 -3.98 12.40 -17.45
C ASP A 136 -5.35 12.52 -16.78
N VAL A 137 -5.39 13.23 -15.67
CA VAL A 137 -6.60 13.47 -14.88
C VAL A 137 -6.64 14.90 -14.35
N THR A 138 -7.82 15.51 -14.30
CA THR A 138 -8.08 16.79 -13.62
C THR A 138 -8.89 16.61 -12.34
N SER A 139 -9.51 15.45 -12.20
CA SER A 139 -10.16 14.96 -11.00
C SER A 139 -9.93 13.46 -10.87
N ILE A 140 -10.00 12.94 -9.67
CA ILE A 140 -9.80 11.51 -9.40
C ILE A 140 -10.81 11.02 -8.38
N THR A 141 -11.38 9.85 -8.62
CA THR A 141 -12.21 9.15 -7.65
C THR A 141 -11.37 8.13 -6.91
N VAL A 142 -11.11 8.39 -5.62
CA VAL A 142 -10.43 7.47 -4.72
C VAL A 142 -11.47 6.50 -4.17
N ALA A 143 -11.38 5.25 -4.54
CA ALA A 143 -12.33 4.21 -4.10
C ALA A 143 -12.31 4.04 -2.57
N ALA A 144 -13.29 3.32 -2.03
CA ALA A 144 -13.31 2.93 -0.62
C ALA A 144 -12.07 2.12 -0.27
N ALA A 145 -11.49 2.35 0.91
CA ALA A 145 -10.28 1.68 1.41
C ALA A 145 -9.17 1.61 0.34
N SER A 146 -8.88 2.74 -0.31
CA SER A 146 -7.95 2.84 -1.45
C SER A 146 -7.04 4.06 -1.33
N ALA A 147 -5.96 4.05 -2.10
CA ALA A 147 -5.07 5.19 -2.27
C ALA A 147 -4.73 5.41 -3.74
N GLU A 148 -4.46 6.66 -4.07
CA GLU A 148 -4.04 7.10 -5.38
C GLU A 148 -2.80 7.99 -5.27
N ILE A 149 -1.92 7.89 -6.24
CA ILE A 149 -0.76 8.77 -6.39
C ILE A 149 -0.91 9.49 -7.71
N VAL A 150 -0.76 10.81 -7.68
CA VAL A 150 -0.83 11.67 -8.86
C VAL A 150 0.42 12.53 -8.95
N LEU A 151 1.03 12.55 -10.15
CA LEU A 151 2.26 13.30 -10.46
C LEU A 151 1.88 14.64 -11.15
N ARG A 152 2.70 15.65 -10.97
CA ARG A 152 2.61 16.93 -11.70
C ARG A 152 3.44 16.93 -12.96
#